data_cbe6573fd89719ce0f4b75734cb494dd
#
_entry.id   cbe6573fd89719ce0f4b75734cb494dd
#
_cell.length_a   1.000
_cell.length_b   1.000
_cell.length_c   1.000
_cell.angle_alpha   90.00
_cell.angle_beta   90.00
_cell.angle_gamma   90.00
#
_symmetry.space_group_name_H-M   'P 1'
#
loop_
_entity.id
_entity.type
_entity.pdbx_description
1 polymer ?
#
loop_
_entity_poly.entity_id
_entity_poly.type
_entity_poly.pdbx_seq_one_letter_code
_entity_poly.pdbx_strand_id
1 'polypeptide(L)'
;MVRVYFINNNVFKRMKNHMNHKEYLGKELNIVIDRELGSKHPEYGFIYPVNYGYVPGTISGDGEELDCYLLGVFEPVKTFKGKCIAVVHRINDDDDKLIIVAENKEYSDDAINALIEFQERYFEHVIVR
;
A
#
# COMPACT_ATOMS: atom_id res chain seq x y z
N MET A 1 -1.30 20.45 7.34
CA MET A 1 -0.41 20.13 6.35
C MET A 1 -0.17 21.15 5.31
N VAL A 2 -1.13 22.01 5.08
CA VAL A 2 -1.03 23.00 4.02
C VAL A 2 0.22 23.87 4.15
N ARG A 3 0.56 24.25 5.35
CA ARG A 3 1.66 25.18 5.58
C ARG A 3 3.04 24.66 5.21
N VAL A 4 3.21 23.36 5.14
CA VAL A 4 4.57 22.82 4.99
C VAL A 4 5.09 22.90 3.57
N TYR A 5 4.24 22.84 2.58
CA TYR A 5 4.76 22.89 1.21
C TYR A 5 5.04 24.29 0.72
N PHE A 6 4.79 25.30 1.53
CA PHE A 6 5.23 26.64 1.21
C PHE A 6 6.70 26.85 1.41
N ILE A 7 7.34 25.98 2.15
CA ILE A 7 8.69 26.23 2.60
C ILE A 7 9.76 25.48 1.84
N ASN A 8 9.42 24.44 1.09
CA ASN A 8 10.43 23.83 0.23
C ASN A 8 9.84 22.98 -0.87
N ASN A 9 10.63 22.83 -1.93
CA ASN A 9 10.23 22.06 -3.11
C ASN A 9 10.16 20.56 -2.85
N ASN A 10 10.91 20.06 -1.87
CA ASN A 10 10.90 18.64 -1.57
C ASN A 10 9.57 18.20 -1.00
N VAL A 11 8.99 19.00 -0.12
CA VAL A 11 7.67 18.73 0.43
C VAL A 11 6.61 18.79 -0.66
N PHE A 12 6.71 19.78 -1.55
CA PHE A 12 5.77 19.89 -2.66
C PHE A 12 5.87 18.69 -3.60
N LYS A 13 7.08 18.26 -3.94
CA LYS A 13 7.30 17.08 -4.77
C LYS A 13 6.72 15.83 -4.12
N ARG A 14 6.87 15.70 -2.83
CA ARG A 14 6.34 14.58 -2.07
C ARG A 14 4.83 14.51 -2.17
N MET A 15 4.17 15.65 -1.96
CA MET A 15 2.71 15.74 -2.09
C MET A 15 2.26 15.41 -3.50
N LYS A 16 3.00 15.87 -4.50
CA LYS A 16 2.68 15.62 -5.89
C LYS A 16 2.84 14.14 -6.25
N ASN A 17 3.90 13.50 -5.79
CA ASN A 17 4.10 12.07 -5.99
C ASN A 17 2.99 11.27 -5.33
N HIS A 18 2.61 11.68 -4.15
CA HIS A 18 1.53 11.10 -3.41
C HIS A 18 0.20 11.17 -4.18
N MET A 19 -0.09 12.35 -4.74
CA MET A 19 -1.26 12.52 -5.60
C MET A 19 -1.20 11.64 -6.84
N ASN A 20 0.00 11.43 -7.39
CA ASN A 20 0.20 10.59 -8.57
C ASN A 20 -0.14 9.12 -8.30
N HIS A 21 0.00 8.65 -7.06
CA HIS A 21 -0.35 7.27 -6.73
C HIS A 21 -1.84 7.00 -6.87
N LYS A 22 -2.67 8.03 -6.82
CA LYS A 22 -4.11 7.89 -7.05
C LYS A 22 -4.44 7.46 -8.47
N GLU A 23 -3.53 7.61 -9.40
CA GLU A 23 -3.76 7.16 -10.77
C GLU A 23 -4.02 5.66 -10.86
N TYR A 24 -3.55 4.90 -9.86
CA TYR A 24 -3.77 3.46 -9.82
C TYR A 24 -5.17 3.07 -9.34
N LEU A 25 -5.90 3.99 -8.73
CA LEU A 25 -7.24 3.71 -8.22
C LEU A 25 -8.17 3.24 -9.35
N GLY A 26 -8.81 2.11 -9.13
CA GLY A 26 -9.72 1.51 -10.10
C GLY A 26 -9.03 0.67 -11.17
N LYS A 27 -7.73 0.68 -11.23
CA LYS A 27 -6.99 -0.08 -12.25
C LYS A 27 -6.69 -1.49 -11.80
N GLU A 28 -6.63 -2.38 -12.79
CA GLU A 28 -6.19 -3.74 -12.59
C GLU A 28 -4.66 -3.79 -12.74
N LEU A 29 -4.00 -4.38 -11.77
CA LEU A 29 -2.54 -4.38 -11.68
C LEU A 29 -2.02 -5.80 -11.49
N ASN A 30 -0.91 -6.09 -12.14
CA ASN A 30 -0.16 -7.32 -11.87
C ASN A 30 0.80 -7.05 -10.72
N ILE A 31 0.75 -7.88 -9.69
CA ILE A 31 1.58 -7.71 -8.51
C ILE A 31 2.41 -8.96 -8.24
N VAL A 32 3.53 -8.75 -7.60
CA VAL A 32 4.41 -9.82 -7.13
C VAL A 32 4.35 -9.84 -5.61
N ILE A 33 4.15 -11.03 -5.04
CA ILE A 33 4.08 -11.23 -3.60
C ILE A 33 5.45 -11.71 -3.13
N ASP A 34 6.09 -10.93 -2.28
CA ASP A 34 7.37 -11.31 -1.67
C ASP A 34 7.26 -11.55 -0.17
N ARG A 35 6.09 -11.29 0.41
CA ARG A 35 5.74 -11.64 1.79
C ARG A 35 4.40 -12.36 1.76
N GLU A 36 4.45 -13.66 1.60
CA GLU A 36 3.23 -14.46 1.47
C GLU A 36 2.45 -14.49 2.76
N LEU A 37 1.13 -14.64 2.64
CA LEU A 37 0.26 -14.92 3.77
C LEU A 37 0.83 -16.10 4.56
N GLY A 38 0.99 -15.92 5.87
CA GLY A 38 1.56 -16.92 6.75
C GLY A 38 3.08 -16.86 6.89
N SER A 39 3.76 -16.04 6.09
CA SER A 39 5.21 -15.88 6.21
C SER A 39 5.55 -14.96 7.38
N LYS A 40 6.81 -15.02 7.81
CA LYS A 40 7.30 -14.26 8.96
C LYS A 40 8.13 -13.08 8.48
N HIS A 41 7.90 -11.92 9.08
CA HIS A 41 8.72 -10.75 8.79
C HIS A 41 10.17 -11.04 9.18
N PRO A 42 11.16 -10.76 8.29
CA PRO A 42 12.55 -11.16 8.51
C PRO A 42 13.22 -10.49 9.70
N GLU A 43 12.79 -9.27 10.06
CA GLU A 43 13.38 -8.53 11.18
C GLU A 43 12.51 -8.58 12.43
N TYR A 44 11.22 -8.28 12.28
CA TYR A 44 10.34 -8.08 13.43
C TYR A 44 9.59 -9.33 13.86
N GLY A 45 9.60 -10.37 13.04
CA GLY A 45 9.11 -11.67 13.44
C GLY A 45 7.60 -11.86 13.46
N PHE A 46 6.80 -10.84 13.14
CA PHE A 46 5.36 -11.03 13.05
C PHE A 46 4.99 -11.83 11.81
N ILE A 47 3.81 -12.43 11.85
CA ILE A 47 3.30 -13.24 10.74
C ILE A 47 2.42 -12.36 9.87
N TYR A 48 2.56 -12.49 8.56
CA TYR A 48 1.72 -11.77 7.61
C TYR A 48 0.34 -12.45 7.53
N PRO A 49 -0.73 -11.77 7.99
CA PRO A 49 -2.08 -12.32 7.89
C PRO A 49 -2.71 -12.11 6.52
N VAL A 50 -2.04 -11.39 5.64
CA VAL A 50 -2.44 -11.16 4.25
C VAL A 50 -1.20 -11.27 3.38
N ASN A 51 -1.40 -11.49 2.08
CA ASN A 51 -0.29 -11.43 1.12
C ASN A 51 0.16 -9.99 0.96
N TYR A 52 1.46 -9.79 0.87
CA TYR A 52 2.07 -8.47 0.75
C TYR A 52 3.17 -8.53 -0.29
N GLY A 53 3.27 -7.49 -1.09
CA GLY A 53 4.26 -7.47 -2.13
C GLY A 53 4.42 -6.09 -2.77
N TYR A 54 4.59 -6.07 -4.08
CA TYR A 54 4.85 -4.81 -4.78
C TYR A 54 4.33 -4.87 -6.21
N VAL A 55 4.24 -3.70 -6.82
CA VAL A 55 3.79 -3.54 -8.21
C VAL A 55 5.02 -3.27 -9.08
N PRO A 56 5.42 -4.24 -9.94
CA PRO A 56 6.59 -4.04 -10.81
C PRO A 56 6.44 -2.83 -11.72
N GLY A 57 7.55 -2.11 -11.92
CA GLY A 57 7.58 -0.96 -12.82
C GLY A 57 7.07 0.33 -12.23
N THR A 58 6.72 0.35 -10.94
CA THR A 58 6.29 1.57 -10.25
C THR A 58 7.42 2.12 -9.41
N ILE A 59 7.26 3.39 -8.98
CA ILE A 59 8.22 4.06 -8.13
C ILE A 59 7.47 4.76 -7.01
N SER A 60 7.81 4.44 -5.77
CA SER A 60 7.28 5.12 -4.59
C SER A 60 8.14 6.32 -4.22
N GLY A 61 7.73 7.04 -3.17
CA GLY A 61 8.46 8.22 -2.71
C GLY A 61 9.89 7.94 -2.27
N ASP A 62 10.20 6.72 -1.86
CA ASP A 62 11.53 6.32 -1.43
C ASP A 62 12.41 5.79 -2.58
N GLY A 63 11.89 5.78 -3.80
CA GLY A 63 12.64 5.31 -4.98
C GLY A 63 12.53 3.82 -5.25
N GLU A 64 11.93 3.07 -4.34
CA GLU A 64 11.68 1.64 -4.52
C GLU A 64 10.34 1.42 -5.24
N GLU A 65 10.06 0.19 -5.60
CA GLU A 65 8.77 -0.15 -6.18
C GLU A 65 7.67 0.05 -5.16
N LEU A 66 6.46 0.35 -5.65
CA LEU A 66 5.33 0.64 -4.80
C LEU A 66 4.80 -0.64 -4.17
N ASP A 67 4.82 -0.71 -2.84
CA ASP A 67 4.33 -1.88 -2.11
C ASP A 67 2.82 -1.97 -2.12
N CYS A 68 2.30 -3.17 -1.90
CA CYS A 68 0.87 -3.40 -1.84
C CYS A 68 0.49 -4.49 -0.85
N TYR A 69 -0.73 -4.36 -0.35
CA TYR A 69 -1.43 -5.40 0.39
C TYR A 69 -2.44 -6.05 -0.54
N LEU A 70 -2.48 -7.37 -0.56
CA LEU A 70 -3.50 -8.11 -1.30
C LEU A 70 -4.52 -8.64 -0.31
N LEU A 71 -5.74 -8.11 -0.36
CA LEU A 71 -6.81 -8.48 0.56
C LEU A 71 -7.80 -9.43 -0.11
N GLY A 72 -8.33 -10.34 0.68
CA GLY A 72 -9.39 -11.23 0.21
C GLY A 72 -8.90 -12.49 -0.50
N VAL A 73 -7.60 -12.74 -0.51
CA VAL A 73 -7.02 -13.99 -1.01
C VAL A 73 -6.40 -14.70 0.20
N PHE A 74 -7.02 -15.81 0.59
CA PHE A 74 -6.75 -16.45 1.88
C PHE A 74 -5.82 -17.65 1.77
N GLU A 75 -4.99 -17.66 0.76
CA GLU A 75 -3.92 -18.64 0.59
C GLU A 75 -2.65 -17.91 0.12
N PRO A 76 -1.47 -18.44 0.41
CA PRO A 76 -0.24 -17.84 -0.08
C PRO A 76 -0.16 -17.96 -1.61
N VAL A 77 0.16 -16.83 -2.26
CA VAL A 77 0.35 -16.79 -3.72
C VAL A 77 1.66 -16.07 -4.04
N LYS A 78 2.19 -16.32 -5.22
CA LYS A 78 3.44 -15.70 -5.68
C LYS A 78 3.18 -14.44 -6.51
N THR A 79 2.11 -14.46 -7.28
CA THR A 79 1.70 -13.35 -8.13
C THR A 79 0.19 -13.27 -8.12
N PHE A 80 -0.33 -12.09 -8.45
CA PHE A 80 -1.76 -11.92 -8.54
C PHE A 80 -2.06 -10.77 -9.49
N LYS A 81 -3.23 -10.81 -10.11
CA LYS A 81 -3.75 -9.71 -10.89
C LYS A 81 -5.02 -9.24 -10.22
N GLY A 82 -4.98 -8.03 -9.67
CA GLY A 82 -6.10 -7.52 -8.89
C GLY A 82 -6.34 -6.04 -9.10
N LYS A 83 -7.43 -5.56 -8.52
CA LYS A 83 -7.87 -4.18 -8.67
C LYS A 83 -7.39 -3.34 -7.48
N CYS A 84 -6.87 -2.17 -7.77
CA CYS A 84 -6.50 -1.22 -6.72
C CYS A 84 -7.74 -0.44 -6.28
N ILE A 85 -8.09 -0.55 -5.01
CA ILE A 85 -9.28 0.13 -4.46
C ILE A 85 -8.96 1.28 -3.54
N ALA A 86 -7.74 1.38 -3.05
CA ALA A 86 -7.35 2.43 -2.11
C ALA A 86 -5.84 2.58 -2.07
N VAL A 87 -5.39 3.72 -1.57
CA VAL A 87 -3.99 4.00 -1.28
C VAL A 87 -3.86 4.22 0.23
N VAL A 88 -2.93 3.54 0.85
CA VAL A 88 -2.55 3.78 2.24
C VAL A 88 -1.43 4.81 2.23
N HIS A 89 -1.71 5.98 2.72
CA HIS A 89 -0.72 7.05 2.82
C HIS A 89 -0.18 7.14 4.23
N ARG A 90 1.10 6.91 4.40
CA ARG A 90 1.78 7.11 5.69
C ARG A 90 2.14 8.57 5.84
N ILE A 91 1.68 9.16 6.92
CA ILE A 91 1.82 10.60 7.15
C ILE A 91 3.28 10.96 7.49
N ASN A 92 3.96 10.09 8.20
CA ASN A 92 5.30 10.36 8.74
C ASN A 92 6.44 9.99 7.82
N ASP A 93 6.17 9.25 6.78
CA ASP A 93 7.17 8.94 5.78
C ASP A 93 6.53 9.01 4.39
N ASP A 94 7.32 8.85 3.38
CA ASP A 94 6.90 9.06 2.01
C ASP A 94 6.54 7.76 1.32
N ASP A 95 6.09 6.79 2.08
CA ASP A 95 5.91 5.44 1.62
C ASP A 95 4.42 5.09 1.55
N ASP A 96 3.86 5.17 0.36
CA ASP A 96 2.48 4.77 0.12
C ASP A 96 2.41 3.28 -0.18
N LYS A 97 1.26 2.68 0.14
CA LYS A 97 0.97 1.29 -0.16
C LYS A 97 -0.35 1.23 -0.91
N LEU A 98 -0.45 0.33 -1.87
CA LEU A 98 -1.71 0.12 -2.57
C LEU A 98 -2.49 -1.01 -1.92
N ILE A 99 -3.81 -0.88 -1.94
CA ILE A 99 -4.71 -1.96 -1.52
C ILE A 99 -5.24 -2.63 -2.78
N ILE A 100 -4.91 -3.89 -2.95
CA ILE A 100 -5.27 -4.69 -4.11
C ILE A 100 -6.26 -5.76 -3.67
N VAL A 101 -7.29 -5.98 -4.44
CA VAL A 101 -8.30 -6.99 -4.16
C VAL A 101 -8.62 -7.78 -5.42
N ALA A 102 -9.19 -8.97 -5.24
CA ALA A 102 -9.72 -9.75 -6.35
C ALA A 102 -10.87 -8.98 -7.01
N GLU A 103 -11.07 -9.24 -8.30
CA GLU A 103 -12.16 -8.62 -9.06
C GLU A 103 -13.48 -8.77 -8.33
N ASN A 104 -14.29 -7.70 -8.31
CA ASN A 104 -15.59 -7.63 -7.67
C ASN A 104 -15.60 -7.71 -6.14
N LYS A 105 -14.44 -7.58 -5.51
CA LYS A 105 -14.36 -7.45 -4.05
C LYS A 105 -14.28 -5.97 -3.68
N GLU A 106 -14.89 -5.64 -2.55
CA GLU A 106 -14.85 -4.30 -1.99
C GLU A 106 -14.64 -4.39 -0.49
N TYR A 107 -13.95 -3.38 0.05
CA TYR A 107 -13.70 -3.30 1.49
C TYR A 107 -13.91 -1.86 1.94
N SER A 108 -14.57 -1.69 3.08
CA SER A 108 -14.67 -0.38 3.70
C SER A 108 -13.32 0.05 4.25
N ASP A 109 -13.17 1.33 4.54
CA ASP A 109 -11.95 1.84 5.17
C ASP A 109 -11.69 1.15 6.50
N ASP A 110 -12.73 0.91 7.30
CA ASP A 110 -12.58 0.22 8.57
C ASP A 110 -12.10 -1.21 8.39
N ALA A 111 -12.60 -1.92 7.39
CA ALA A 111 -12.16 -3.28 7.09
C ALA A 111 -10.72 -3.29 6.61
N ILE A 112 -10.35 -2.35 5.75
CA ILE A 112 -8.96 -2.21 5.30
C ILE A 112 -8.05 -1.96 6.51
N ASN A 113 -8.39 -1.00 7.35
CA ASN A 113 -7.59 -0.67 8.52
C ASN A 113 -7.41 -1.88 9.44
N ALA A 114 -8.46 -2.66 9.63
CA ALA A 114 -8.37 -3.86 10.47
C ALA A 114 -7.40 -4.89 9.88
N LEU A 115 -7.42 -5.06 8.54
CA LEU A 115 -6.60 -6.07 7.88
C LEU A 115 -5.13 -5.68 7.74
N ILE A 116 -4.81 -4.39 7.74
CA ILE A 116 -3.44 -3.92 7.61
C ILE A 116 -2.83 -3.48 8.94
N GLU A 117 -3.61 -3.53 10.01
CA GLU A 117 -3.22 -3.05 11.34
C GLU A 117 -1.94 -3.71 11.85
N PHE A 118 -1.72 -4.98 11.53
CA PHE A 118 -0.55 -5.73 11.99
C PHE A 118 0.78 -5.05 11.64
N GLN A 119 0.83 -4.29 10.56
CA GLN A 119 2.02 -3.57 10.12
C GLN A 119 1.86 -2.06 10.24
N GLU A 120 0.67 -1.54 9.91
CA GLU A 120 0.44 -0.09 9.93
C GLU A 120 0.31 0.46 11.35
N ARG A 121 0.19 -0.37 12.37
CA ARG A 121 0.17 0.07 13.77
C ARG A 121 1.41 0.88 14.16
N TYR A 122 2.49 0.71 13.46
CA TYR A 122 3.75 1.40 13.75
C TYR A 122 3.86 2.75 13.07
N PHE A 123 2.85 3.17 12.30
CA PHE A 123 2.86 4.37 11.49
C PHE A 123 1.52 5.10 11.62
N GLU A 124 1.56 6.41 11.43
CA GLU A 124 0.34 7.17 11.21
C GLU A 124 0.01 7.11 9.74
N HIS A 125 -1.23 6.78 9.42
CA HIS A 125 -1.65 6.64 8.03
C HIS A 125 -3.11 7.04 7.84
N VAL A 126 -3.46 7.30 6.60
CA VAL A 126 -4.83 7.54 6.16
C VAL A 126 -5.12 6.68 4.93
N ILE A 127 -6.38 6.34 4.74
CA ILE A 127 -6.84 5.65 3.54
C ILE A 127 -7.32 6.71 2.54
N VAL A 128 -6.80 6.64 1.33
CA VAL A 128 -7.13 7.57 0.27
C VAL A 128 -7.83 6.82 -0.86
N ARG A 129 -8.92 7.39 -1.35
CA ARG A 129 -9.73 6.81 -2.43
C ARG A 129 -9.76 7.72 -3.65
#